data_21d317a698158e80d077825b02cc544a
#
_entry.id   21d317a698158e80d077825b02cc544a
#
_cell.length_a   1.000
_cell.length_b   1.000
_cell.length_c   1.000
_cell.angle_alpha   90.00
_cell.angle_beta   90.00
_cell.angle_gamma   90.00
#
_symmetry.space_group_name_H-M   'P 1'
#
loop_
_entity.id
_entity.type
_entity.pdbx_description
1 polymer ?
#
loop_
_entity_poly.entity_id
_entity_poly.type
_entity_poly.pdbx_seq_one_letter_code
_entity_poly.pdbx_strand_id
1 'polypeptide(L)'
;MLSAIGIVVASTGCHTTAAESSSATPCMAQLDRFTAPDVPAMGPAEIESPAGKWTNAVAPASLPGNGLAQHPMLYVGENYTKMFLVNQGKVLWTYQTGKGYEYDDVWMLSNGNILFTRMQYVAEITPDKKVVWRYDCDNSSGTNHTEVHTCQPIGLDKVMFVLNGLPPRLMVVNTKTGAVEVNHELPYGQSFSPKNIHGQFRRARYTAQGTYLLSYLSESNVVEFDKDFNKVWSYPIRSPWAAIRLKNGNTLITDEHDILTREVNPKGETVWEFDDTDLPEAYRFNQAPQSCTRLANGNTIFCSRGGAGKGPQLVEVTPDKKVVWVLQDWQDLGDATAVQILDDPGVPEIPGESQH
;
A
#
# COMPACT_ATOMS: atom_id res chain seq x y z
N MET A 1 58.49 -55.05 -8.91
CA MET A 1 58.32 -53.78 -9.63
C MET A 1 57.07 -53.95 -10.48
N LEU A 2 55.94 -53.50 -9.97
CA LEU A 2 54.70 -53.40 -10.74
C LEU A 2 54.28 -51.92 -10.69
N SER A 3 54.18 -51.31 -11.86
CA SER A 3 53.76 -49.93 -12.07
C SER A 3 52.22 -49.93 -12.23
N ALA A 4 51.52 -49.16 -11.40
CA ALA A 4 50.09 -48.96 -11.52
C ALA A 4 49.84 -47.66 -12.30
N ILE A 5 49.12 -47.79 -13.44
CA ILE A 5 48.66 -46.69 -14.26
C ILE A 5 47.30 -46.24 -13.73
N GLY A 6 47.22 -45.02 -13.18
CA GLY A 6 45.97 -44.42 -12.79
C GLY A 6 45.23 -43.79 -13.97
N ILE A 7 43.99 -44.19 -14.17
CA ILE A 7 43.08 -43.60 -15.17
C ILE A 7 42.35 -42.46 -14.45
N VAL A 8 42.52 -41.23 -14.95
CA VAL A 8 41.72 -40.05 -14.53
C VAL A 8 40.48 -40.00 -15.43
N VAL A 9 39.31 -40.22 -14.86
CA VAL A 9 38.02 -40.00 -15.52
C VAL A 9 37.59 -38.55 -15.25
N ALA A 10 37.63 -37.74 -16.29
CA ALA A 10 37.06 -36.37 -16.24
C ALA A 10 35.54 -36.47 -16.39
N SER A 11 34.79 -36.17 -15.34
CA SER A 11 33.33 -35.97 -15.40
C SER A 11 33.03 -34.54 -15.85
N THR A 12 32.58 -34.40 -17.08
CA THR A 12 31.97 -33.16 -17.58
C THR A 12 30.58 -33.03 -16.98
N GLY A 13 30.45 -32.29 -15.89
CA GLY A 13 29.17 -31.91 -15.33
C GLY A 13 28.47 -30.91 -16.28
N CYS A 14 27.41 -31.38 -16.93
CA CYS A 14 26.50 -30.53 -17.66
C CYS A 14 25.68 -29.72 -16.64
N HIS A 15 26.03 -28.48 -16.39
CA HIS A 15 25.18 -27.56 -15.65
C HIS A 15 24.04 -27.14 -16.58
N THR A 16 22.93 -27.83 -16.51
CA THR A 16 21.64 -27.31 -16.99
C THR A 16 21.21 -26.24 -16.02
N THR A 17 21.39 -24.98 -16.41
CA THR A 17 20.69 -23.86 -15.81
C THR A 17 19.21 -24.08 -16.08
N ALA A 18 18.47 -24.52 -15.08
CA ALA A 18 17.02 -24.44 -15.10
C ALA A 18 16.65 -22.97 -15.26
N ALA A 19 16.10 -22.58 -16.40
CA ALA A 19 15.43 -21.32 -16.54
C ALA A 19 14.25 -21.37 -15.56
N GLU A 20 14.33 -20.58 -14.48
CA GLU A 20 13.17 -20.32 -13.63
C GLU A 20 12.10 -19.72 -14.55
N SER A 21 11.07 -20.49 -14.87
CA SER A 21 9.85 -19.96 -15.43
C SER A 21 9.27 -19.05 -14.36
N SER A 22 9.39 -17.74 -14.51
CA SER A 22 8.67 -16.81 -13.68
C SER A 22 7.18 -17.05 -13.94
N SER A 23 6.54 -17.85 -13.10
CA SER A 23 5.09 -17.96 -13.10
C SER A 23 4.56 -16.56 -12.77
N ALA A 24 3.74 -16.00 -13.65
CA ALA A 24 3.11 -14.70 -13.40
C ALA A 24 2.41 -14.73 -12.04
N THR A 25 2.53 -13.63 -11.28
CA THR A 25 1.81 -13.50 -10.01
C THR A 25 0.29 -13.60 -10.25
N PRO A 26 -0.51 -13.98 -9.22
CA PRO A 26 -1.97 -14.05 -9.38
C PRO A 26 -2.58 -12.77 -9.95
N CYS A 27 -2.09 -11.61 -9.53
CA CYS A 27 -2.55 -10.30 -10.01
C CYS A 27 -2.20 -10.08 -11.48
N MET A 28 -0.97 -10.38 -11.89
CA MET A 28 -0.53 -10.25 -13.29
C MET A 28 -1.37 -11.11 -14.25
N ALA A 29 -1.82 -12.28 -13.81
CA ALA A 29 -2.67 -13.16 -14.59
C ALA A 29 -4.08 -12.57 -14.86
N GLN A 30 -4.47 -11.49 -14.19
CA GLN A 30 -5.80 -10.87 -14.34
C GLN A 30 -5.81 -9.65 -15.27
N LEU A 31 -4.65 -9.13 -15.69
CA LEU A 31 -4.54 -7.83 -16.39
C LEU A 31 -5.37 -7.74 -17.67
N ASP A 32 -5.49 -8.83 -18.43
CA ASP A 32 -6.28 -8.86 -19.68
C ASP A 32 -7.78 -8.64 -19.46
N ARG A 33 -8.26 -8.69 -18.22
CA ARG A 33 -9.67 -8.45 -17.87
C ARG A 33 -10.00 -6.97 -17.72
N PHE A 34 -8.99 -6.10 -17.64
CA PHE A 34 -9.15 -4.66 -17.40
C PHE A 34 -9.30 -3.90 -18.73
N THR A 35 -10.43 -4.11 -19.41
CA THR A 35 -10.71 -3.52 -20.73
C THR A 35 -11.89 -2.56 -20.73
N ALA A 36 -12.61 -2.42 -19.62
CA ALA A 36 -13.79 -1.57 -19.54
C ALA A 36 -13.40 -0.09 -19.73
N PRO A 37 -14.13 0.68 -20.57
CA PRO A 37 -13.89 2.09 -20.73
C PRO A 37 -14.17 2.85 -19.42
N ASP A 38 -13.64 4.07 -19.32
CA ASP A 38 -13.98 4.94 -18.21
C ASP A 38 -15.48 5.22 -18.20
N VAL A 39 -16.09 4.98 -17.05
CA VAL A 39 -17.47 5.37 -16.81
C VAL A 39 -17.45 6.59 -15.87
N PRO A 40 -18.35 7.56 -16.07
CA PRO A 40 -18.51 8.65 -15.12
C PRO A 40 -18.83 8.07 -13.74
N ALA A 41 -18.28 8.68 -12.69
CA ALA A 41 -18.65 8.34 -11.33
C ALA A 41 -20.16 8.48 -11.13
N MET A 42 -20.74 7.61 -10.28
CA MET A 42 -22.15 7.74 -9.91
C MET A 42 -22.35 8.99 -9.04
N GLY A 43 -23.05 9.98 -9.55
CA GLY A 43 -23.36 11.25 -8.88
C GLY A 43 -22.95 12.46 -9.73
N PRO A 44 -23.23 13.69 -9.28
CA PRO A 44 -22.79 14.92 -9.94
C PRO A 44 -21.26 15.01 -9.80
N ALA A 45 -20.56 14.39 -10.74
CA ALA A 45 -19.13 14.33 -10.76
C ALA A 45 -18.56 15.58 -11.40
N GLU A 46 -17.97 16.44 -10.61
CA GLU A 46 -16.88 17.25 -11.12
C GLU A 46 -15.67 16.30 -11.27
N ILE A 47 -15.37 15.98 -12.52
CA ILE A 47 -14.22 15.15 -12.89
C ILE A 47 -12.97 16.00 -12.68
N GLU A 48 -12.28 15.85 -11.56
CA GLU A 48 -10.90 16.30 -11.47
C GLU A 48 -10.02 15.26 -12.15
N SER A 49 -9.52 15.60 -13.33
CA SER A 49 -8.42 14.84 -13.93
C SER A 49 -7.11 15.36 -13.35
N PRO A 50 -6.15 14.48 -12.96
CA PRO A 50 -4.79 14.91 -12.68
C PRO A 50 -4.18 15.69 -13.86
N ALA A 51 -4.45 15.24 -15.09
CA ALA A 51 -4.09 15.95 -16.30
C ALA A 51 -4.69 17.37 -16.29
N GLY A 52 -3.88 18.36 -16.03
CA GLY A 52 -4.27 19.76 -15.96
C GLY A 52 -4.14 20.42 -14.59
N LYS A 53 -4.19 19.66 -13.47
CA LYS A 53 -3.97 20.22 -12.14
C LYS A 53 -2.51 20.62 -11.92
N TRP A 54 -1.59 19.91 -12.57
CA TRP A 54 -0.13 20.05 -12.41
C TRP A 54 0.58 20.37 -13.74
N THR A 55 -0.04 21.10 -14.63
CA THR A 55 0.48 21.43 -15.98
C THR A 55 1.85 22.08 -15.99
N ASN A 56 2.29 22.66 -14.87
CA ASN A 56 3.60 23.29 -14.71
C ASN A 56 4.60 22.41 -13.96
N ALA A 57 4.24 21.18 -13.61
CA ALA A 57 5.16 20.26 -12.99
C ALA A 57 6.17 19.76 -14.01
N VAL A 58 7.46 19.95 -13.73
CA VAL A 58 8.55 19.53 -14.60
C VAL A 58 9.36 18.49 -13.83
N ALA A 59 9.35 17.27 -14.34
CA ALA A 59 10.26 16.24 -13.83
C ALA A 59 11.73 16.57 -14.20
N PRO A 60 12.70 16.21 -13.36
CA PRO A 60 14.11 16.26 -13.74
C PRO A 60 14.36 15.51 -15.05
N ALA A 61 15.30 16.01 -15.86
CA ALA A 61 15.59 15.47 -17.19
C ALA A 61 16.07 14.00 -17.18
N SER A 62 16.54 13.51 -16.05
CA SER A 62 16.96 12.12 -15.85
C SER A 62 16.66 11.68 -14.43
N LEU A 63 15.81 10.68 -14.29
CA LEU A 63 15.49 10.01 -13.04
C LEU A 63 15.98 8.56 -13.09
N PRO A 64 16.37 7.97 -11.93
CA PRO A 64 16.69 6.55 -11.86
C PRO A 64 15.53 5.66 -12.28
N GLY A 65 15.83 4.52 -12.91
CA GLY A 65 14.84 3.51 -13.30
C GLY A 65 14.15 3.81 -14.63
N ASN A 66 13.00 3.19 -14.84
CA ASN A 66 12.29 3.15 -16.13
C ASN A 66 10.94 3.91 -16.11
N GLY A 67 10.76 4.88 -15.23
CA GLY A 67 9.50 5.62 -15.12
C GLY A 67 8.30 4.69 -14.86
N LEU A 68 7.20 4.89 -15.57
CA LEU A 68 6.00 4.04 -15.50
C LEU A 68 6.22 2.59 -15.93
N ALA A 69 7.31 2.28 -16.64
CA ALA A 69 7.61 0.93 -17.08
C ALA A 69 8.39 0.09 -16.05
N GLN A 70 8.74 0.67 -14.89
CA GLN A 70 9.51 -0.04 -13.87
C GLN A 70 8.75 -1.21 -13.26
N HIS A 71 7.50 -0.96 -12.85
CA HIS A 71 6.63 -1.96 -12.25
C HIS A 71 5.21 -1.86 -12.81
N PRO A 72 4.55 -3.00 -13.06
CA PRO A 72 3.10 -3.01 -13.16
C PRO A 72 2.51 -2.73 -11.76
N MET A 73 1.55 -1.81 -11.68
CA MET A 73 1.06 -1.36 -10.38
C MET A 73 -0.40 -0.93 -10.41
N LEU A 74 -1.08 -1.14 -9.30
CA LEU A 74 -2.34 -0.49 -8.97
C LEU A 74 -2.03 0.71 -8.06
N TYR A 75 -2.46 1.90 -8.44
CA TYR A 75 -2.04 3.18 -7.87
C TYR A 75 -3.22 4.03 -7.46
N VAL A 76 -3.16 4.62 -6.28
CA VAL A 76 -4.15 5.57 -5.76
C VAL A 76 -3.50 6.72 -5.00
N GLY A 77 -4.21 7.84 -4.90
CA GLY A 77 -3.76 8.97 -4.12
C GLY A 77 -4.89 9.82 -3.56
N GLU A 78 -4.56 10.61 -2.54
CA GLU A 78 -5.41 11.67 -2.02
C GLU A 78 -5.67 12.73 -3.12
N ASN A 79 -6.71 13.51 -2.95
CA ASN A 79 -7.08 14.59 -3.85
C ASN A 79 -7.44 14.18 -5.28
N TYR A 80 -7.52 12.90 -5.58
CA TYR A 80 -7.92 12.41 -6.89
C TYR A 80 -9.22 11.63 -6.84
N THR A 81 -9.90 11.66 -7.97
CA THR A 81 -11.14 10.92 -8.16
C THR A 81 -10.91 9.57 -8.84
N LYS A 82 -9.65 9.28 -9.23
CA LYS A 82 -9.29 8.10 -10.00
C LYS A 82 -8.29 7.21 -9.26
N MET A 83 -8.44 5.90 -9.44
CA MET A 83 -7.36 4.93 -9.30
C MET A 83 -6.85 4.53 -10.69
N PHE A 84 -5.61 4.07 -10.75
CA PHE A 84 -4.92 3.76 -11.98
C PHE A 84 -4.34 2.35 -11.94
N LEU A 85 -4.55 1.59 -13.02
CA LEU A 85 -3.81 0.37 -13.29
C LEU A 85 -2.76 0.68 -14.36
N VAL A 86 -1.50 0.54 -13.99
CA VAL A 86 -0.35 0.81 -14.86
C VAL A 86 0.33 -0.50 -15.21
N ASN A 87 0.66 -0.69 -16.49
CA ASN A 87 1.47 -1.81 -16.95
C ASN A 87 2.25 -1.40 -18.21
N GLN A 88 3.48 -1.89 -18.33
CA GLN A 88 4.36 -1.66 -19.50
C GLN A 88 4.47 -0.17 -19.88
N GLY A 89 4.59 0.70 -18.88
CA GLY A 89 4.76 2.14 -19.08
C GLY A 89 3.49 2.89 -19.51
N LYS A 90 2.31 2.30 -19.35
CA LYS A 90 1.05 2.91 -19.75
C LYS A 90 -0.03 2.72 -18.69
N VAL A 91 -0.92 3.70 -18.57
CA VAL A 91 -2.18 3.54 -17.86
C VAL A 91 -3.09 2.68 -18.71
N LEU A 92 -3.37 1.45 -18.24
CA LEU A 92 -4.24 0.50 -18.94
C LEU A 92 -5.71 0.72 -18.63
N TRP A 93 -6.00 1.10 -17.40
CA TRP A 93 -7.36 1.18 -16.91
C TRP A 93 -7.43 2.18 -15.77
N THR A 94 -8.55 2.86 -15.64
CA THR A 94 -8.84 3.76 -14.54
C THR A 94 -10.21 3.44 -13.95
N TYR A 95 -10.41 3.74 -12.69
CA TYR A 95 -11.73 3.75 -12.06
C TYR A 95 -11.96 5.10 -11.41
N GLN A 96 -13.09 5.72 -11.71
CA GLN A 96 -13.42 7.06 -11.25
C GLN A 96 -14.59 7.06 -10.29
N THR A 97 -14.46 7.73 -9.14
CA THR A 97 -15.46 7.73 -8.07
C THR A 97 -16.12 9.08 -7.79
N GLY A 98 -15.72 10.14 -8.47
CA GLY A 98 -16.23 11.48 -8.18
C GLY A 98 -15.41 12.20 -7.09
N LYS A 99 -15.72 13.51 -6.92
CA LYS A 99 -14.96 14.46 -6.11
C LYS A 99 -15.15 14.23 -4.59
N GLY A 100 -14.15 14.59 -3.83
CA GLY A 100 -14.30 14.99 -2.43
C GLY A 100 -13.85 14.01 -1.39
N TYR A 101 -13.28 12.84 -1.75
CA TYR A 101 -12.86 11.84 -0.78
C TYR A 101 -11.50 11.26 -1.14
N GLU A 102 -10.72 10.90 -0.12
CA GLU A 102 -9.39 10.33 -0.27
C GLU A 102 -9.45 8.85 -0.66
N TYR A 103 -8.48 8.43 -1.47
CA TYR A 103 -8.09 7.04 -1.57
C TYR A 103 -6.87 6.81 -0.68
N ASP A 104 -6.97 5.90 0.28
CA ASP A 104 -5.88 5.65 1.23
C ASP A 104 -5.30 4.24 1.13
N ASP A 105 -6.10 3.28 0.67
CA ASP A 105 -5.66 1.89 0.57
C ASP A 105 -6.29 1.19 -0.63
N VAL A 106 -5.53 0.27 -1.27
CA VAL A 106 -5.97 -0.41 -2.49
C VAL A 106 -5.33 -1.79 -2.62
N TRP A 107 -6.12 -2.77 -3.08
CA TRP A 107 -5.72 -4.16 -3.28
C TRP A 107 -6.35 -4.73 -4.55
N MET A 108 -5.54 -5.22 -5.48
CA MET A 108 -6.00 -6.15 -6.51
C MET A 108 -5.93 -7.55 -5.92
N LEU A 109 -7.04 -8.24 -5.89
CA LEU A 109 -7.15 -9.61 -5.41
C LEU A 109 -6.71 -10.61 -6.49
N SER A 110 -6.41 -11.84 -6.09
CA SER A 110 -6.00 -12.90 -7.03
C SER A 110 -7.08 -13.25 -8.06
N ASN A 111 -8.35 -12.95 -7.77
CA ASN A 111 -9.47 -13.09 -8.72
C ASN A 111 -9.66 -11.87 -9.65
N GLY A 112 -8.80 -10.84 -9.54
CA GLY A 112 -8.83 -9.61 -10.34
C GLY A 112 -9.79 -8.54 -9.82
N ASN A 113 -10.58 -8.78 -8.78
CA ASN A 113 -11.35 -7.73 -8.15
C ASN A 113 -10.43 -6.72 -7.45
N ILE A 114 -10.88 -5.51 -7.29
CA ILE A 114 -10.16 -4.45 -6.58
C ILE A 114 -10.92 -4.07 -5.33
N LEU A 115 -10.26 -4.20 -4.17
CA LEU A 115 -10.72 -3.71 -2.89
C LEU A 115 -10.03 -2.36 -2.58
N PHE A 116 -10.77 -1.36 -2.12
CA PHE A 116 -10.22 -0.03 -1.82
C PHE A 116 -11.00 0.72 -0.76
N THR A 117 -10.36 1.70 -0.15
CA THR A 117 -11.01 2.70 0.71
C THR A 117 -11.21 4.01 -0.03
N ARG A 118 -12.30 4.69 0.32
CA ARG A 118 -12.64 6.01 -0.20
C ARG A 118 -13.18 6.88 0.93
N MET A 119 -12.40 7.07 1.98
CA MET A 119 -12.71 7.78 3.24
C MET A 119 -14.11 7.52 3.83
N GLN A 120 -15.16 7.65 3.03
CA GLN A 120 -16.56 7.44 3.45
C GLN A 120 -17.11 6.05 3.15
N TYR A 121 -16.34 5.18 2.51
CA TYR A 121 -16.72 3.80 2.28
C TYR A 121 -15.52 2.90 1.96
N VAL A 122 -15.73 1.61 2.16
CA VAL A 122 -14.90 0.53 1.61
C VAL A 122 -15.68 -0.16 0.51
N ALA A 123 -15.06 -0.48 -0.61
CA ALA A 123 -15.74 -1.19 -1.68
C ALA A 123 -14.85 -2.21 -2.37
N GLU A 124 -15.47 -3.26 -2.90
CA GLU A 124 -14.89 -4.21 -3.84
C GLU A 124 -15.58 -4.06 -5.19
N ILE A 125 -14.78 -3.94 -6.24
CA ILE A 125 -15.25 -3.82 -7.62
C ILE A 125 -14.61 -4.89 -8.50
N THR A 126 -15.30 -5.25 -9.59
CA THR A 126 -14.77 -6.13 -10.63
C THR A 126 -13.93 -5.35 -11.65
N PRO A 127 -13.12 -6.03 -12.50
CA PRO A 127 -12.40 -5.39 -13.61
C PRO A 127 -13.31 -4.60 -14.58
N ASP A 128 -14.58 -5.02 -14.73
CA ASP A 128 -15.59 -4.33 -15.53
C ASP A 128 -16.35 -3.24 -14.74
N LYS A 129 -15.75 -2.78 -13.63
CA LYS A 129 -16.17 -1.61 -12.82
C LYS A 129 -17.52 -1.76 -12.11
N LYS A 130 -17.98 -2.98 -11.88
CA LYS A 130 -19.20 -3.25 -11.09
C LYS A 130 -18.87 -3.36 -9.62
N VAL A 131 -19.59 -2.64 -8.77
CA VAL A 131 -19.52 -2.81 -7.32
C VAL A 131 -20.14 -4.15 -6.95
N VAL A 132 -19.37 -5.03 -6.32
CA VAL A 132 -19.81 -6.34 -5.85
C VAL A 132 -20.02 -6.39 -4.34
N TRP A 133 -19.37 -5.47 -3.63
CA TRP A 133 -19.56 -5.27 -2.20
C TRP A 133 -19.23 -3.83 -1.82
N ARG A 134 -19.92 -3.31 -0.80
CA ARG A 134 -19.67 -1.97 -0.27
C ARG A 134 -20.14 -1.86 1.18
N TYR A 135 -19.34 -1.16 1.99
CA TYR A 135 -19.67 -0.74 3.34
C TYR A 135 -19.60 0.80 3.40
N ASP A 136 -20.70 1.45 3.74
CA ASP A 136 -20.77 2.91 3.86
C ASP A 136 -20.57 3.34 5.31
N CYS A 137 -19.71 4.35 5.52
CA CYS A 137 -19.51 5.02 6.80
C CYS A 137 -20.71 5.94 7.13
N ASP A 138 -20.85 6.29 8.40
CA ASP A 138 -21.84 7.29 8.80
C ASP A 138 -21.32 8.69 8.47
N ASN A 139 -21.96 9.34 7.54
CA ASN A 139 -21.62 10.70 7.08
C ASN A 139 -22.36 11.80 7.86
N SER A 140 -23.07 11.48 8.93
CA SER A 140 -23.70 12.47 9.78
C SER A 140 -22.66 13.33 10.49
N SER A 141 -23.05 14.50 10.96
CA SER A 141 -22.16 15.39 11.70
C SER A 141 -22.07 14.99 13.18
N GLY A 142 -21.00 15.40 13.82
CA GLY A 142 -20.79 15.21 15.26
C GLY A 142 -20.21 13.85 15.62
N THR A 143 -20.68 13.28 16.73
CA THR A 143 -20.11 12.04 17.31
C THR A 143 -20.43 10.78 16.52
N ASN A 144 -21.40 10.83 15.63
CA ASN A 144 -21.79 9.68 14.80
C ASN A 144 -20.96 9.59 13.50
N HIS A 145 -20.25 10.65 13.13
CA HIS A 145 -19.40 10.66 11.94
C HIS A 145 -18.34 9.59 12.03
N THR A 146 -18.16 8.84 10.94
CA THR A 146 -17.10 7.83 10.81
C THR A 146 -16.40 7.96 9.48
N GLU A 147 -15.11 7.60 9.46
CA GLU A 147 -14.28 7.57 8.26
C GLU A 147 -13.47 6.27 8.21
N VAL A 148 -13.00 5.90 7.03
CA VAL A 148 -12.18 4.72 6.82
C VAL A 148 -10.98 5.04 5.93
N HIS A 149 -9.76 4.73 6.42
CA HIS A 149 -8.51 5.01 5.73
C HIS A 149 -7.71 3.76 5.40
N THR A 150 -8.17 2.59 5.80
CA THR A 150 -7.47 1.33 5.60
C THR A 150 -8.44 0.20 5.35
N CYS A 151 -8.07 -0.71 4.47
CA CYS A 151 -8.72 -2.00 4.32
C CYS A 151 -7.69 -3.07 4.00
N GLN A 152 -8.02 -4.32 4.33
CA GLN A 152 -7.21 -5.47 3.94
C GLN A 152 -8.10 -6.66 3.66
N PRO A 153 -7.89 -7.38 2.54
CA PRO A 153 -8.56 -8.63 2.29
C PRO A 153 -8.06 -9.73 3.24
N ILE A 154 -8.95 -10.61 3.67
CA ILE A 154 -8.64 -11.85 4.40
C ILE A 154 -9.37 -12.98 3.66
N GLY A 155 -8.66 -13.71 2.82
CA GLY A 155 -9.28 -14.56 1.81
C GLY A 155 -10.07 -13.73 0.78
N LEU A 156 -10.87 -14.38 -0.03
CA LEU A 156 -11.71 -13.74 -1.07
C LEU A 156 -13.13 -13.43 -0.59
N ASP A 157 -13.38 -13.54 0.69
CA ASP A 157 -14.73 -13.39 1.28
C ASP A 157 -14.78 -12.48 2.50
N LYS A 158 -13.65 -11.96 2.99
CA LYS A 158 -13.61 -11.09 4.16
C LYS A 158 -12.75 -9.85 3.94
N VAL A 159 -13.14 -8.78 4.58
CA VAL A 159 -12.41 -7.51 4.59
C VAL A 159 -12.29 -7.03 6.02
N MET A 160 -11.05 -6.72 6.43
CA MET A 160 -10.74 -5.98 7.64
C MET A 160 -10.62 -4.49 7.32
N PHE A 161 -11.14 -3.63 8.17
CA PHE A 161 -10.94 -2.18 8.11
C PHE A 161 -11.09 -1.56 9.50
N VAL A 162 -10.61 -0.31 9.66
CA VAL A 162 -10.80 0.48 10.88
C VAL A 162 -11.73 1.64 10.58
N LEU A 163 -12.79 1.75 11.36
CA LEU A 163 -13.63 2.94 11.40
C LEU A 163 -13.03 3.93 12.38
N ASN A 164 -12.53 5.04 11.88
CA ASN A 164 -12.29 6.22 12.67
C ASN A 164 -13.64 6.75 13.14
N GLY A 165 -13.77 7.09 14.40
CA GLY A 165 -15.05 7.48 14.98
C GLY A 165 -14.96 7.62 16.50
N LEU A 166 -16.09 7.78 17.16
CA LEU A 166 -16.20 7.86 18.61
C LEU A 166 -17.31 6.93 19.13
N PRO A 167 -16.92 5.70 19.55
CA PRO A 167 -15.57 5.13 19.61
C PRO A 167 -15.06 4.66 18.25
N PRO A 168 -13.72 4.58 18.04
CA PRO A 168 -13.15 3.93 16.86
C PRO A 168 -13.32 2.41 16.95
N ARG A 169 -13.44 1.73 15.83
CA ARG A 169 -13.75 0.29 15.79
C ARG A 169 -12.93 -0.44 14.72
N LEU A 170 -12.40 -1.60 15.09
CA LEU A 170 -11.89 -2.56 14.13
C LEU A 170 -13.02 -3.48 13.69
N MET A 171 -13.18 -3.60 12.39
CA MET A 171 -14.24 -4.37 11.74
C MET A 171 -13.63 -5.49 10.88
N VAL A 172 -14.23 -6.67 10.92
CA VAL A 172 -14.05 -7.70 9.90
C VAL A 172 -15.43 -8.10 9.40
N VAL A 173 -15.65 -7.94 8.11
CA VAL A 173 -16.95 -8.18 7.47
C VAL A 173 -16.79 -9.23 6.39
N ASN A 174 -17.71 -10.20 6.37
CA ASN A 174 -17.80 -11.16 5.27
C ASN A 174 -18.53 -10.50 4.08
N THR A 175 -17.84 -10.36 2.95
CA THR A 175 -18.35 -9.65 1.77
C THR A 175 -19.42 -10.41 1.01
N LYS A 176 -19.54 -11.73 1.22
CA LYS A 176 -20.52 -12.58 0.53
C LYS A 176 -21.85 -12.63 1.28
N THR A 177 -21.80 -12.62 2.62
CA THR A 177 -22.98 -12.74 3.47
C THR A 177 -23.42 -11.44 4.12
N GLY A 178 -22.52 -10.44 4.18
CA GLY A 178 -22.71 -9.20 4.94
C GLY A 178 -22.53 -9.38 6.45
N ALA A 179 -22.17 -10.57 6.93
CA ALA A 179 -22.01 -10.82 8.35
C ALA A 179 -20.81 -10.05 8.91
N VAL A 180 -21.00 -9.35 10.03
CA VAL A 180 -19.93 -8.72 10.80
C VAL A 180 -19.35 -9.78 11.74
N GLU A 181 -18.14 -10.24 11.46
CA GLU A 181 -17.45 -11.27 12.24
C GLU A 181 -16.67 -10.68 13.42
N VAL A 182 -16.10 -9.47 13.22
CA VAL A 182 -15.44 -8.70 14.27
C VAL A 182 -16.01 -7.29 14.25
N ASN A 183 -16.34 -6.77 15.42
CA ASN A 183 -16.75 -5.40 15.65
C ASN A 183 -16.25 -5.00 17.05
N HIS A 184 -14.98 -4.65 17.13
CA HIS A 184 -14.30 -4.38 18.39
C HIS A 184 -13.99 -2.90 18.55
N GLU A 185 -14.37 -2.34 19.70
CA GLU A 185 -14.01 -0.98 20.07
C GLU A 185 -12.53 -0.90 20.41
N LEU A 186 -11.80 -0.04 19.70
CA LEU A 186 -10.38 0.13 19.91
C LEU A 186 -10.11 1.09 21.08
N PRO A 187 -9.09 0.85 21.90
CA PRO A 187 -8.65 1.81 22.90
C PRO A 187 -8.27 3.14 22.24
N TYR A 188 -8.65 4.25 22.88
CA TYR A 188 -8.29 5.59 22.41
C TYR A 188 -8.11 6.56 23.59
N GLY A 189 -7.28 7.57 23.39
CA GLY A 189 -6.97 8.58 24.37
C GLY A 189 -7.73 9.91 24.18
N GLN A 190 -7.30 10.93 24.89
CA GLN A 190 -7.93 12.26 24.86
C GLN A 190 -7.72 13.03 23.55
N SER A 191 -6.77 12.60 22.71
CA SER A 191 -6.58 13.16 21.37
C SER A 191 -7.75 12.86 20.42
N PHE A 192 -8.54 11.83 20.71
CA PHE A 192 -9.70 11.45 19.93
C PHE A 192 -10.91 12.32 20.30
N SER A 193 -11.42 13.04 19.33
CA SER A 193 -12.55 13.96 19.52
C SER A 193 -13.36 14.06 18.22
N PRO A 194 -14.60 14.57 18.26
CA PRO A 194 -15.39 14.80 17.03
C PRO A 194 -14.72 15.71 16.00
N LYS A 195 -13.72 16.51 16.44
CA LYS A 195 -12.96 17.41 15.56
C LYS A 195 -11.72 16.76 14.95
N ASN A 196 -11.33 15.57 15.42
CA ASN A 196 -10.13 14.87 15.00
C ASN A 196 -10.40 13.42 14.57
N ILE A 197 -11.58 13.13 14.05
CA ILE A 197 -11.90 11.78 13.54
C ILE A 197 -10.97 11.41 12.40
N HIS A 198 -10.77 12.33 11.46
CA HIS A 198 -9.89 12.15 10.32
C HIS A 198 -8.44 11.76 10.71
N GLY A 199 -7.90 12.32 11.76
CA GLY A 199 -6.53 12.08 12.22
C GLY A 199 -6.32 10.87 13.14
N GLN A 200 -7.32 10.03 13.40
CA GLN A 200 -7.20 8.98 14.41
C GLN A 200 -6.26 7.85 14.00
N PHE A 201 -6.66 7.10 13.00
CA PHE A 201 -5.89 5.98 12.44
C PHE A 201 -5.57 6.24 10.98
N ARG A 202 -4.47 5.66 10.53
CA ARG A 202 -4.21 5.50 9.12
C ARG A 202 -4.18 4.02 8.78
N ARG A 203 -3.04 3.43 8.46
CA ARG A 203 -3.00 2.05 8.01
C ARG A 203 -3.15 1.05 9.17
N ALA A 204 -3.91 0.00 8.93
CA ALA A 204 -3.99 -1.18 9.78
C ALA A 204 -3.74 -2.44 8.94
N ARG A 205 -3.07 -3.43 9.55
CA ARG A 205 -2.76 -4.70 8.88
C ARG A 205 -3.04 -5.89 9.79
N TYR A 206 -3.73 -6.90 9.23
CA TYR A 206 -3.84 -8.22 9.83
C TYR A 206 -2.61 -9.02 9.45
N THR A 207 -1.82 -9.45 10.42
CA THR A 207 -0.52 -10.06 10.19
C THR A 207 -0.62 -11.57 9.93
N ALA A 208 0.45 -12.16 9.41
CA ALA A 208 0.55 -13.62 9.25
C ALA A 208 0.44 -14.39 10.58
N GLN A 209 0.69 -13.72 11.72
CA GLN A 209 0.58 -14.29 13.06
C GLN A 209 -0.84 -14.23 13.62
N GLY A 210 -1.78 -13.65 12.86
CA GLY A 210 -3.17 -13.50 13.32
C GLY A 210 -3.36 -12.36 14.31
N THR A 211 -2.53 -11.33 14.24
CA THR A 211 -2.59 -10.13 15.07
C THR A 211 -3.01 -8.91 14.26
N TYR A 212 -3.44 -7.85 14.94
CA TYR A 212 -3.85 -6.58 14.35
C TYR A 212 -2.78 -5.52 14.64
N LEU A 213 -2.10 -5.04 13.61
CA LEU A 213 -1.09 -3.99 13.68
C LEU A 213 -1.69 -2.68 13.20
N LEU A 214 -1.74 -1.65 14.04
CA LEU A 214 -2.44 -0.39 13.81
C LEU A 214 -1.54 0.83 13.98
N SER A 215 -1.62 1.75 13.03
CA SER A 215 -0.97 3.08 13.11
C SER A 215 -1.94 4.08 13.74
N TYR A 216 -1.71 4.39 15.03
CA TYR A 216 -2.42 5.43 15.78
C TYR A 216 -1.79 6.78 15.49
N LEU A 217 -2.25 7.46 14.43
CA LEU A 217 -1.66 8.72 13.97
C LEU A 217 -1.70 9.80 15.05
N SER A 218 -2.87 10.07 15.60
CA SER A 218 -3.03 11.15 16.59
C SER A 218 -2.53 10.83 17.99
N GLU A 219 -2.12 9.58 18.24
CA GLU A 219 -1.52 9.16 19.52
C GLU A 219 -0.03 8.84 19.39
N SER A 220 0.56 9.11 18.22
CA SER A 220 2.00 8.96 17.98
C SER A 220 2.52 7.57 18.36
N ASN A 221 1.82 6.54 17.95
CA ASN A 221 2.14 5.17 18.34
C ASN A 221 1.72 4.14 17.28
N VAL A 222 2.51 3.10 17.10
CA VAL A 222 2.10 1.87 16.43
C VAL A 222 1.78 0.84 17.50
N VAL A 223 0.64 0.19 17.41
CA VAL A 223 0.18 -0.79 18.40
C VAL A 223 -0.21 -2.09 17.73
N GLU A 224 0.17 -3.21 18.32
CA GLU A 224 -0.24 -4.54 17.90
C GLU A 224 -1.09 -5.20 18.97
N PHE A 225 -2.22 -5.75 18.54
CA PHE A 225 -3.14 -6.52 19.38
C PHE A 225 -3.19 -7.97 18.92
N ASP A 226 -3.32 -8.89 19.87
CA ASP A 226 -3.64 -10.29 19.56
C ASP A 226 -5.11 -10.45 19.12
N LYS A 227 -5.51 -11.69 18.82
CA LYS A 227 -6.90 -12.02 18.41
C LYS A 227 -7.96 -11.71 19.49
N ASP A 228 -7.56 -11.61 20.75
CA ASP A 228 -8.41 -11.31 21.89
C ASP A 228 -8.34 -9.81 22.30
N PHE A 229 -7.68 -9.00 21.46
CA PHE A 229 -7.45 -7.57 21.64
C PHE A 229 -6.61 -7.19 22.86
N ASN A 230 -5.75 -8.08 23.34
CA ASN A 230 -4.70 -7.72 24.29
C ASN A 230 -3.55 -7.06 23.53
N LYS A 231 -3.05 -5.94 24.05
CA LYS A 231 -1.86 -5.28 23.47
C LYS A 231 -0.62 -6.14 23.70
N VAL A 232 0.00 -6.60 22.60
CA VAL A 232 1.17 -7.48 22.64
C VAL A 232 2.46 -6.79 22.27
N TRP A 233 2.38 -5.65 21.55
CA TRP A 233 3.53 -4.83 21.18
C TRP A 233 3.11 -3.39 20.93
N SER A 234 4.05 -2.45 21.11
CA SER A 234 3.86 -1.07 20.66
C SER A 234 5.21 -0.37 20.43
N TYR A 235 5.20 0.64 19.58
CA TYR A 235 6.36 1.44 19.25
C TYR A 235 5.96 2.92 19.15
N PRO A 236 6.53 3.81 19.99
CA PRO A 236 6.27 5.24 19.92
C PRO A 236 6.97 5.84 18.71
N ILE A 237 6.23 6.56 17.89
CA ILE A 237 6.72 7.27 16.72
C ILE A 237 5.77 8.43 16.43
N ARG A 238 6.27 9.55 15.96
CA ARG A 238 5.57 10.83 16.05
C ARG A 238 4.29 10.89 15.22
N SER A 239 4.33 10.43 13.98
CA SER A 239 3.19 10.52 13.05
C SER A 239 3.10 9.26 12.16
N PRO A 240 2.81 8.09 12.75
CA PRO A 240 2.80 6.84 11.99
C PRO A 240 1.67 6.82 10.98
N TRP A 241 2.00 6.81 9.69
CA TRP A 241 1.02 6.64 8.64
C TRP A 241 0.77 5.16 8.33
N ALA A 242 1.83 4.40 8.11
CA ALA A 242 1.76 2.97 7.82
C ALA A 242 2.70 2.18 8.72
N ALA A 243 2.27 0.98 9.09
CA ALA A 243 3.10 -0.02 9.75
C ALA A 243 2.83 -1.40 9.12
N ILE A 244 3.90 -2.11 8.77
CA ILE A 244 3.84 -3.40 8.09
C ILE A 244 4.70 -4.38 8.85
N ARG A 245 4.13 -5.54 9.23
CA ARG A 245 4.90 -6.65 9.79
C ARG A 245 5.60 -7.40 8.64
N LEU A 246 6.91 -7.35 8.63
CA LEU A 246 7.73 -8.00 7.61
C LEU A 246 7.88 -9.51 7.87
N LYS A 247 8.20 -10.26 6.82
CA LYS A 247 8.43 -11.73 6.89
C LYS A 247 9.58 -12.12 7.84
N ASN A 248 10.54 -11.23 8.07
CA ASN A 248 11.63 -11.43 9.04
C ASN A 248 11.23 -11.14 10.50
N GLY A 249 9.97 -10.73 10.74
CA GLY A 249 9.44 -10.40 12.06
C GLY A 249 9.65 -8.95 12.50
N ASN A 250 10.39 -8.14 11.74
CA ASN A 250 10.54 -6.71 12.00
C ASN A 250 9.28 -5.95 11.58
N THR A 251 9.18 -4.70 11.98
CA THR A 251 8.10 -3.79 11.57
C THR A 251 8.68 -2.62 10.77
N LEU A 252 8.19 -2.42 9.57
CA LEU A 252 8.49 -1.25 8.74
C LEU A 252 7.43 -0.19 9.00
N ILE A 253 7.84 1.04 9.33
CA ILE A 253 6.95 2.13 9.76
C ILE A 253 7.31 3.39 9.00
N THR A 254 6.31 4.07 8.42
CA THR A 254 6.46 5.42 7.87
C THR A 254 6.07 6.46 8.91
N ASP A 255 6.87 7.53 9.03
CA ASP A 255 6.58 8.70 9.87
C ASP A 255 6.39 9.93 8.98
N GLU A 256 5.17 10.45 8.96
CA GLU A 256 4.82 11.61 8.15
C GLU A 256 5.48 12.90 8.63
N HIS A 257 5.66 13.05 9.94
CA HIS A 257 6.19 14.29 10.51
C HIS A 257 7.71 14.41 10.28
N ASP A 258 8.44 13.33 10.54
CA ASP A 258 9.90 13.34 10.46
C ASP A 258 10.41 12.93 9.08
N ILE A 259 9.50 12.69 8.12
CA ILE A 259 9.76 12.35 6.71
C ILE A 259 10.73 11.15 6.61
N LEU A 260 10.45 10.11 7.34
CA LEU A 260 11.27 8.91 7.37
C LEU A 260 10.46 7.62 7.26
N THR A 261 11.16 6.56 6.90
CA THR A 261 10.67 5.18 7.02
C THR A 261 11.70 4.39 7.82
N ARG A 262 11.23 3.70 8.86
CA ARG A 262 12.08 2.99 9.82
C ARG A 262 11.68 1.53 9.90
N GLU A 263 12.66 0.62 9.89
CA GLU A 263 12.49 -0.78 10.25
C GLU A 263 12.97 -0.98 11.67
N VAL A 264 12.10 -1.53 12.52
CA VAL A 264 12.41 -1.87 13.90
C VAL A 264 12.26 -3.37 14.14
N ASN A 265 13.15 -3.94 14.95
CA ASN A 265 13.03 -5.34 15.35
C ASN A 265 11.93 -5.52 16.44
N PRO A 266 11.57 -6.76 16.81
CA PRO A 266 10.55 -6.99 17.84
C PRO A 266 10.84 -6.38 19.21
N LYS A 267 12.12 -6.03 19.49
CA LYS A 267 12.50 -5.34 20.74
C LYS A 267 12.35 -3.82 20.66
N GLY A 268 12.00 -3.28 19.48
CA GLY A 268 11.90 -1.84 19.24
C GLY A 268 13.24 -1.18 18.92
N GLU A 269 14.28 -1.94 18.56
CA GLU A 269 15.57 -1.40 18.14
C GLU A 269 15.51 -1.10 16.63
N THR A 270 15.95 0.09 16.22
CA THR A 270 16.04 0.46 14.80
C THR A 270 17.15 -0.36 14.14
N VAL A 271 16.80 -1.08 13.07
CA VAL A 271 17.74 -1.89 12.29
C VAL A 271 18.00 -1.33 10.91
N TRP A 272 17.10 -0.49 10.41
CA TRP A 272 17.24 0.27 9.16
C TRP A 272 16.37 1.52 9.22
N GLU A 273 16.80 2.58 8.56
CA GLU A 273 16.07 3.83 8.45
C GLU A 273 16.41 4.51 7.13
N PHE A 274 15.45 5.17 6.53
CA PHE A 274 15.62 5.99 5.34
C PHE A 274 14.85 7.29 5.53
N ASP A 275 15.51 8.41 5.32
CA ASP A 275 14.91 9.73 5.46
C ASP A 275 15.15 10.59 4.20
N ASP A 276 14.54 11.77 4.16
CA ASP A 276 14.63 12.68 3.02
C ASP A 276 16.07 13.12 2.70
N THR A 277 16.97 13.09 3.67
CA THR A 277 18.37 13.46 3.48
C THR A 277 19.20 12.36 2.81
N ASP A 278 18.72 11.13 2.81
CA ASP A 278 19.30 10.02 2.04
C ASP A 278 19.04 10.19 0.51
N LEU A 279 18.07 11.05 0.14
CA LEU A 279 17.77 11.35 -1.27
C LEU A 279 18.64 12.48 -1.82
N PRO A 280 19.12 12.38 -3.07
CA PRO A 280 19.66 13.51 -3.80
C PRO A 280 18.67 14.68 -3.84
N GLU A 281 19.17 15.90 -3.69
CA GLU A 281 18.36 17.12 -3.62
C GLU A 281 17.39 17.27 -4.82
N ALA A 282 17.79 16.80 -5.99
CA ALA A 282 17.00 16.92 -7.22
C ALA A 282 15.65 16.17 -7.18
N TYR A 283 15.50 15.19 -6.30
CA TYR A 283 14.28 14.39 -6.17
C TYR A 283 13.98 14.00 -4.71
N ARG A 284 14.20 14.92 -3.77
CA ARG A 284 13.72 14.80 -2.39
C ARG A 284 12.21 14.80 -2.34
N PHE A 285 11.67 14.12 -1.35
CA PHE A 285 10.26 14.25 -1.01
C PHE A 285 9.95 15.70 -0.63
N ASN A 286 8.92 16.28 -1.23
CA ASN A 286 8.42 17.58 -0.79
C ASN A 286 7.26 17.45 0.20
N GLN A 287 6.88 16.22 0.49
CA GLN A 287 5.95 15.80 1.53
C GLN A 287 6.32 14.38 1.98
N ALA A 288 5.98 14.05 3.19
CA ALA A 288 6.31 12.80 3.84
C ALA A 288 5.81 11.56 3.08
N PRO A 289 6.49 10.41 3.24
CA PRO A 289 5.99 9.14 2.79
C PRO A 289 4.74 8.74 3.59
N GLN A 290 3.63 8.51 2.89
CA GLN A 290 2.38 8.07 3.52
C GLN A 290 2.33 6.55 3.68
N SER A 291 2.85 5.83 2.70
CA SER A 291 2.93 4.37 2.78
C SER A 291 4.24 3.87 2.20
N CYS A 292 4.50 2.61 2.43
CA CYS A 292 5.65 1.92 1.88
C CYS A 292 5.28 0.48 1.54
N THR A 293 6.10 -0.12 0.66
CA THR A 293 6.03 -1.53 0.30
C THR A 293 7.42 -2.13 0.40
N ARG A 294 7.59 -3.27 1.06
CA ARG A 294 8.81 -4.05 1.02
C ARG A 294 8.65 -5.14 -0.03
N LEU A 295 9.45 -5.08 -1.07
CA LEU A 295 9.48 -6.07 -2.14
C LEU A 295 10.21 -7.36 -1.74
N ALA A 296 9.92 -8.44 -2.43
CA ALA A 296 10.57 -9.75 -2.18
C ALA A 296 12.09 -9.74 -2.40
N ASN A 297 12.60 -8.84 -3.26
CA ASN A 297 14.04 -8.64 -3.47
C ASN A 297 14.71 -7.84 -2.32
N GLY A 298 13.95 -7.38 -1.33
CA GLY A 298 14.42 -6.59 -0.20
C GLY A 298 14.37 -5.08 -0.42
N ASN A 299 14.07 -4.59 -1.62
CA ASN A 299 13.91 -3.16 -1.87
C ASN A 299 12.67 -2.61 -1.16
N THR A 300 12.68 -1.32 -0.90
CA THR A 300 11.55 -0.60 -0.32
C THR A 300 11.07 0.47 -1.29
N ILE A 301 9.76 0.48 -1.56
CA ILE A 301 9.09 1.54 -2.31
C ILE A 301 8.35 2.44 -1.32
N PHE A 302 8.50 3.74 -1.47
CA PHE A 302 7.78 4.77 -0.69
C PHE A 302 6.77 5.46 -1.58
N CYS A 303 5.59 5.76 -1.01
CA CYS A 303 4.56 6.60 -1.62
C CYS A 303 4.59 7.99 -1.00
N SER A 304 4.63 9.03 -1.82
CA SER A 304 4.62 10.43 -1.38
C SER A 304 3.60 11.26 -2.16
N ARG A 305 3.02 12.24 -1.48
CA ARG A 305 2.18 13.25 -2.14
C ARG A 305 2.97 14.21 -3.03
N GLY A 306 4.29 14.13 -3.03
CA GLY A 306 5.19 14.85 -3.93
C GLY A 306 5.07 16.36 -3.92
N GLY A 307 4.53 16.95 -2.85
CA GLY A 307 4.47 18.40 -2.67
C GLY A 307 3.78 19.16 -3.80
N ALA A 308 2.60 18.71 -4.21
CA ALA A 308 1.80 19.40 -5.23
C ALA A 308 2.51 19.50 -6.59
N GLY A 309 3.03 18.41 -7.08
CA GLY A 309 3.67 18.32 -8.40
C GLY A 309 5.16 18.66 -8.45
N LYS A 310 5.81 18.84 -7.32
CA LYS A 310 7.22 19.28 -7.26
C LYS A 310 8.22 18.16 -7.01
N GLY A 311 7.84 17.11 -6.31
CA GLY A 311 8.69 16.00 -5.93
C GLY A 311 8.25 14.66 -6.53
N PRO A 312 8.95 13.58 -6.21
CA PRO A 312 8.58 12.25 -6.65
C PRO A 312 7.31 11.77 -5.96
N GLN A 313 6.58 10.93 -6.67
CA GLN A 313 5.41 10.21 -6.17
C GLN A 313 5.83 8.86 -5.58
N LEU A 314 6.73 8.16 -6.26
CA LEU A 314 7.27 6.89 -5.80
C LEU A 314 8.80 6.93 -5.85
N VAL A 315 9.43 6.32 -4.86
CA VAL A 315 10.88 6.11 -4.81
C VAL A 315 11.15 4.69 -4.36
N GLU A 316 11.99 3.95 -5.10
CA GLU A 316 12.46 2.63 -4.73
C GLU A 316 13.93 2.68 -4.33
N VAL A 317 14.25 2.09 -3.19
CA VAL A 317 15.61 1.98 -2.69
C VAL A 317 15.97 0.54 -2.34
N THR A 318 17.24 0.21 -2.52
CA THR A 318 17.82 -1.07 -2.08
C THR A 318 18.00 -1.10 -0.54
N PRO A 319 18.25 -2.26 0.08
CA PRO A 319 18.56 -2.35 1.51
C PRO A 319 19.75 -1.49 1.95
N ASP A 320 20.73 -1.25 1.06
CA ASP A 320 21.89 -0.36 1.28
C ASP A 320 21.60 1.10 0.90
N LYS A 321 20.32 1.47 0.79
CA LYS A 321 19.82 2.84 0.54
C LYS A 321 20.16 3.42 -0.83
N LYS A 322 20.54 2.61 -1.79
CA LYS A 322 20.76 3.09 -3.16
C LYS A 322 19.41 3.28 -3.86
N VAL A 323 19.15 4.47 -4.37
CA VAL A 323 17.96 4.75 -5.18
C VAL A 323 18.09 4.05 -6.53
N VAL A 324 17.11 3.22 -6.87
CA VAL A 324 17.07 2.44 -8.13
C VAL A 324 15.92 2.86 -9.04
N TRP A 325 14.88 3.47 -8.50
CA TRP A 325 13.78 4.00 -9.28
C TRP A 325 13.16 5.23 -8.61
N VAL A 326 12.82 6.21 -9.44
CA VAL A 326 12.04 7.40 -9.04
C VAL A 326 10.95 7.61 -10.07
N LEU A 327 9.70 7.66 -9.61
CA LEU A 327 8.56 8.04 -10.43
C LEU A 327 8.15 9.48 -10.11
N GLN A 328 8.17 10.31 -11.16
CA GLN A 328 7.63 11.66 -11.12
C GLN A 328 6.85 11.91 -12.41
N ASP A 329 5.59 11.54 -12.40
CA ASP A 329 4.66 11.65 -13.53
C ASP A 329 3.38 12.38 -13.11
N TRP A 330 3.45 13.70 -13.13
CA TRP A 330 2.34 14.57 -12.76
C TRP A 330 1.39 14.88 -13.91
N GLN A 331 1.62 14.29 -15.08
CA GLN A 331 0.73 14.45 -16.24
C GLN A 331 -0.36 13.38 -16.26
N ASP A 332 0.02 12.14 -16.03
CA ASP A 332 -0.88 10.99 -16.07
C ASP A 332 -1.41 10.60 -14.67
N LEU A 333 -0.56 10.73 -13.65
CA LEU A 333 -0.85 10.35 -12.26
C LEU A 333 -0.91 11.58 -11.34
N GLY A 334 -1.48 11.38 -10.16
CA GLY A 334 -1.47 12.35 -9.09
C GLY A 334 -0.59 11.97 -7.91
N ASP A 335 -0.93 12.50 -6.74
CA ASP A 335 -0.29 12.12 -5.47
C ASP A 335 -0.31 10.60 -5.31
N ALA A 336 0.71 10.04 -4.64
CA ALA A 336 0.71 8.64 -4.25
C ALA A 336 0.41 8.50 -2.76
N THR A 337 -0.70 7.86 -2.41
CA THR A 337 -1.01 7.47 -1.04
C THR A 337 -0.76 5.98 -0.82
N ALA A 338 -1.12 5.16 -1.80
CA ALA A 338 -0.87 3.73 -1.80
C ALA A 338 -0.58 3.20 -3.20
N VAL A 339 0.28 2.20 -3.24
CA VAL A 339 0.58 1.43 -4.46
C VAL A 339 0.68 -0.05 -4.11
N GLN A 340 0.08 -0.89 -4.94
CA GLN A 340 0.35 -2.33 -4.94
C GLN A 340 1.18 -2.66 -6.18
N ILE A 341 2.35 -3.25 -5.97
CA ILE A 341 3.22 -3.75 -7.04
C ILE A 341 2.73 -5.14 -7.43
N LEU A 342 2.35 -5.32 -8.70
CA LEU A 342 1.61 -6.49 -9.15
C LEU A 342 2.51 -7.66 -9.57
N ASP A 343 3.76 -7.40 -9.87
CA ASP A 343 4.79 -8.40 -10.18
C ASP A 343 5.60 -8.84 -8.95
N ASP A 344 5.36 -8.24 -7.76
CA ASP A 344 5.93 -8.73 -6.52
C ASP A 344 5.21 -10.03 -6.10
N PRO A 345 5.94 -11.11 -5.77
CA PRO A 345 5.33 -12.40 -5.48
C PRO A 345 4.54 -12.39 -4.17
N GLY A 346 3.39 -13.08 -4.20
CA GLY A 346 2.49 -13.24 -3.05
C GLY A 346 1.04 -13.25 -3.49
N VAL A 347 0.17 -13.70 -2.60
CA VAL A 347 -1.27 -13.69 -2.77
C VAL A 347 -1.83 -12.60 -1.87
N PRO A 348 -2.41 -11.52 -2.40
CA PRO A 348 -2.79 -10.32 -1.64
C PRO A 348 -3.74 -10.59 -0.46
N GLU A 349 -4.65 -11.55 -0.64
CA GLU A 349 -5.63 -11.94 0.38
C GLU A 349 -5.11 -12.92 1.43
N ILE A 350 -3.84 -13.34 1.35
CA ILE A 350 -3.18 -14.13 2.40
C ILE A 350 -2.38 -13.16 3.29
N PRO A 351 -2.75 -13.01 4.57
CA PRO A 351 -2.08 -12.07 5.46
C PRO A 351 -0.57 -12.30 5.54
N GLY A 352 0.20 -11.24 5.33
CA GLY A 352 1.68 -11.26 5.37
C GLY A 352 2.38 -11.70 4.09
N GLU A 353 1.66 -12.15 3.05
CA GLU A 353 2.29 -12.45 1.76
C GLU A 353 2.61 -11.18 0.97
N SER A 354 1.71 -10.21 0.95
CA SER A 354 1.99 -8.87 0.43
C SER A 354 2.39 -7.94 1.58
N GLN A 355 3.46 -7.20 1.41
CA GLN A 355 4.02 -6.33 2.44
C GLN A 355 3.89 -4.84 2.04
N HIS A 356 2.64 -4.38 1.89
CA HIS A 356 2.32 -2.99 1.59
C HIS A 356 1.24 -2.37 2.48
#